data_15d420cad7847633f518f4e6b406be28
#
_entry.id   15d420cad7847633f518f4e6b406be28
#
_cell.length_a   1.000
_cell.length_b   1.000
_cell.length_c   1.000
_cell.angle_alpha   90.00
_cell.angle_beta   90.00
_cell.angle_gamma   90.00
#
_symmetry.space_group_name_H-M   'P 1'
#
loop_
_entity.id
_entity.type
_entity.pdbx_description
1 polymer ?
#
loop_
_entity_poly.entity_id
_entity_poly.type
_entity_poly.pdbx_seq_one_letter_code
_entity_poly.pdbx_strand_id
1 'polypeptide(L)'
;MQGKNEAAKLLQQLSGTPRFGKRRLHLRASLTESPPKRKIYFLNFCRRLNVRKKNLHREPAKNYFPLPNCIYQLGLSAGAIAVYGYLLYIENRETYQCHASYATIGNAVGMSRNTVRKYVQELERRGLILTERTTIVTQDGRIQNGSLLYTILPMQLVIEQFYHEQFKAADIAREQQRIERLMAEGS
;
A
#
# COMPACT_ATOMS: atom_id res chain seq x y z
N MET A 1 -14.69 -21.18 35.04
CA MET A 1 -15.42 -21.02 33.76
C MET A 1 -15.91 -19.57 33.49
N GLN A 2 -15.32 -18.54 34.10
CA GLN A 2 -15.76 -17.14 33.96
C GLN A 2 -14.99 -16.30 32.93
N GLY A 3 -13.82 -16.73 32.48
CA GLY A 3 -12.97 -15.91 31.57
C GLY A 3 -13.37 -15.90 30.08
N LYS A 4 -14.24 -16.81 29.63
CA LYS A 4 -14.63 -16.86 28.19
C LYS A 4 -15.78 -15.91 27.83
N ASN A 5 -16.55 -15.43 28.80
CA ASN A 5 -17.66 -14.50 28.54
C ASN A 5 -17.26 -13.02 28.44
N GLU A 6 -16.12 -12.64 29.01
CA GLU A 6 -15.65 -11.24 28.89
C GLU A 6 -15.01 -10.94 27.54
N ALA A 7 -14.26 -11.90 26.98
CA ALA A 7 -13.68 -11.75 25.65
C ALA A 7 -14.73 -11.60 24.54
N ALA A 8 -15.87 -12.32 24.68
CA ALA A 8 -16.98 -12.23 23.73
C ALA A 8 -17.71 -10.88 23.80
N LYS A 9 -17.81 -10.27 24.99
CA LYS A 9 -18.40 -8.93 25.16
C LYS A 9 -17.53 -7.81 24.60
N LEU A 10 -16.19 -7.94 24.71
CA LEU A 10 -15.25 -6.98 24.12
C LEU A 10 -15.24 -7.04 22.59
N LEU A 11 -15.39 -8.21 21.99
CA LEU A 11 -15.47 -8.35 20.53
C LEU A 11 -16.79 -7.77 19.98
N GLN A 12 -17.87 -7.81 20.75
CA GLN A 12 -19.16 -7.22 20.35
C GLN A 12 -19.18 -5.68 20.44
N GLN A 13 -18.35 -5.10 21.30
CA GLN A 13 -18.19 -3.64 21.39
C GLN A 13 -17.31 -3.05 20.28
N LEU A 14 -16.40 -3.84 19.68
CA LEU A 14 -15.53 -3.41 18.60
C LEU A 14 -16.14 -3.56 17.20
N SER A 15 -17.29 -4.25 17.09
CA SER A 15 -18.01 -4.42 15.81
C SER A 15 -18.95 -3.24 15.45
N GLY A 16 -18.87 -2.12 16.17
CA GLY A 16 -19.57 -0.91 15.84
C GLY A 16 -19.05 -0.29 14.54
N THR A 17 -19.64 -0.70 13.42
CA THR A 17 -19.46 0.03 12.15
C THR A 17 -19.87 1.49 12.37
N PRO A 18 -19.04 2.47 12.00
CA PRO A 18 -19.43 3.85 12.04
C PRO A 18 -20.63 4.04 11.09
N ARG A 19 -21.82 4.21 11.63
CA ARG A 19 -22.98 4.68 10.88
C ARG A 19 -22.65 6.05 10.37
N PHE A 20 -22.27 6.16 9.12
CA PHE A 20 -22.24 7.42 8.38
C PHE A 20 -23.66 7.98 8.40
N GLY A 21 -23.91 8.88 9.35
CA GLY A 21 -25.15 9.63 9.42
C GLY A 21 -25.33 10.40 8.13
N LYS A 22 -26.42 10.10 7.41
CA LYS A 22 -26.90 10.90 6.28
C LYS A 22 -27.26 12.30 6.79
N ARG A 23 -26.28 13.18 6.97
CA ARG A 23 -26.53 14.61 7.07
C ARG A 23 -26.91 15.10 5.68
N ARG A 24 -28.21 15.27 5.44
CA ARG A 24 -28.73 16.09 4.33
C ARG A 24 -28.22 17.50 4.55
N LEU A 25 -27.10 17.84 3.96
CA LEU A 25 -26.68 19.22 3.79
C LEU A 25 -27.60 19.80 2.72
N HIS A 26 -28.64 20.56 3.15
CA HIS A 26 -29.34 21.50 2.30
C HIS A 26 -28.40 22.66 1.95
N LEU A 27 -27.50 22.40 0.98
CA LEU A 27 -26.80 23.48 0.30
C LEU A 27 -27.82 24.12 -0.68
N ARG A 28 -28.39 25.21 -0.25
CA ARG A 28 -29.01 26.20 -1.14
C ARG A 28 -27.87 26.77 -2.00
N ALA A 29 -27.60 26.15 -3.14
CA ALA A 29 -26.67 26.68 -4.12
C ALA A 29 -27.33 27.90 -4.76
N SER A 30 -26.80 29.08 -4.47
CA SER A 30 -27.08 30.30 -5.26
C SER A 30 -26.57 30.07 -6.68
N LEU A 31 -27.48 30.05 -7.63
CA LEU A 31 -27.26 29.83 -9.07
C LEU A 31 -26.67 31.09 -9.72
N THR A 32 -25.42 31.45 -9.46
CA THR A 32 -24.77 32.57 -10.19
C THR A 32 -23.27 32.42 -10.40
N GLU A 33 -22.68 31.25 -10.22
CA GLU A 33 -21.27 31.07 -10.62
C GLU A 33 -21.18 30.14 -11.83
N SER A 34 -20.66 30.67 -12.96
CA SER A 34 -20.30 29.91 -14.14
C SER A 34 -19.24 28.87 -13.75
N PRO A 35 -19.33 27.61 -14.19
CA PRO A 35 -18.41 26.57 -13.82
C PRO A 35 -16.99 26.90 -14.32
N PRO A 36 -15.94 26.62 -13.53
CA PRO A 36 -14.58 26.97 -13.90
C PRO A 36 -14.21 26.36 -15.25
N LYS A 37 -13.60 27.16 -16.13
CA LYS A 37 -13.27 26.83 -17.54
C LYS A 37 -12.66 25.43 -17.74
N ARG A 38 -11.89 24.91 -16.79
CA ARG A 38 -11.32 23.54 -16.82
C ARG A 38 -12.38 22.43 -16.85
N LYS A 39 -13.51 22.58 -16.18
CA LYS A 39 -14.61 21.59 -16.19
C LYS A 39 -15.29 21.52 -17.55
N ILE A 40 -15.38 22.66 -18.26
CA ILE A 40 -16.00 22.74 -19.58
C ILE A 40 -15.14 22.02 -20.63
N TYR A 41 -13.82 22.16 -20.58
CA TYR A 41 -12.90 21.43 -21.49
C TYR A 41 -12.99 19.91 -21.30
N PHE A 42 -13.07 19.44 -20.07
CA PHE A 42 -13.19 18.00 -19.78
C PHE A 42 -14.54 17.44 -20.25
N LEU A 43 -15.63 18.14 -20.03
CA LEU A 43 -16.96 17.75 -20.49
C LEU A 43 -17.06 17.75 -22.03
N ASN A 44 -16.46 18.73 -22.69
CA ASN A 44 -16.39 18.80 -24.16
C ASN A 44 -15.48 17.72 -24.74
N PHE A 45 -14.38 17.37 -24.09
CA PHE A 45 -13.53 16.24 -24.45
C PHE A 45 -14.29 14.90 -24.35
N CYS A 46 -15.01 14.67 -23.27
CA CYS A 46 -15.85 13.48 -23.09
C CYS A 46 -17.00 13.41 -24.11
N ARG A 47 -17.58 14.56 -24.51
CA ARG A 47 -18.61 14.62 -25.59
C ARG A 47 -18.05 14.28 -26.96
N ARG A 48 -16.83 14.74 -27.30
CA ARG A 48 -16.17 14.43 -28.56
C ARG A 48 -15.83 12.96 -28.72
N LEU A 49 -15.52 12.25 -27.62
CA LEU A 49 -15.21 10.83 -27.62
C LEU A 49 -16.45 9.93 -27.76
N ASN A 50 -17.66 10.52 -27.90
CA ASN A 50 -18.93 9.76 -27.99
C ASN A 50 -19.04 8.64 -26.96
N VAL A 51 -18.46 8.86 -25.76
CA VAL A 51 -18.54 7.93 -24.65
C VAL A 51 -19.97 8.02 -24.11
N ARG A 52 -20.88 7.31 -24.75
CA ARG A 52 -22.20 7.05 -24.19
C ARG A 52 -21.95 6.42 -22.82
N LYS A 53 -22.57 6.93 -21.77
CA LYS A 53 -22.55 6.41 -20.39
C LYS A 53 -23.05 4.95 -20.27
N LYS A 54 -23.16 4.23 -21.38
CA LYS A 54 -23.53 2.84 -21.42
C LYS A 54 -22.28 2.00 -21.06
N ASN A 55 -22.26 1.55 -19.80
CA ASN A 55 -21.44 0.45 -19.32
C ASN A 55 -19.93 0.70 -19.43
N LEU A 56 -19.40 1.65 -18.63
CA LEU A 56 -18.01 1.62 -18.18
C LEU A 56 -17.84 0.43 -17.22
N HIS A 57 -18.20 -0.76 -17.69
CA HIS A 57 -17.87 -1.99 -16.99
C HIS A 57 -16.37 -2.20 -17.18
N ARG A 58 -15.61 -2.05 -16.09
CA ARG A 58 -14.22 -2.47 -16.07
C ARG A 58 -14.22 -3.98 -16.25
N GLU A 59 -13.78 -4.46 -17.40
CA GLU A 59 -13.50 -5.89 -17.56
C GLU A 59 -12.31 -6.25 -16.68
N PRO A 60 -12.50 -6.99 -15.58
CA PRO A 60 -11.42 -7.25 -14.61
C PRO A 60 -10.36 -8.24 -15.14
N ALA A 61 -10.59 -8.83 -16.31
CA ALA A 61 -9.84 -10.01 -16.75
C ALA A 61 -8.60 -9.74 -17.63
N LYS A 62 -8.44 -8.53 -18.18
CA LYS A 62 -7.33 -8.22 -19.11
C LYS A 62 -6.52 -7.05 -18.64
N ASN A 63 -5.19 -7.21 -18.59
CA ASN A 63 -4.22 -6.15 -18.20
C ASN A 63 -4.42 -5.60 -16.79
N TYR A 64 -4.70 -6.48 -15.82
CA TYR A 64 -4.88 -6.13 -14.41
C TYR A 64 -4.05 -7.06 -13.52
N PHE A 65 -3.42 -6.49 -12.51
CA PHE A 65 -2.82 -7.23 -11.40
C PHE A 65 -3.43 -6.75 -10.08
N PRO A 66 -3.67 -7.64 -9.10
CA PRO A 66 -4.21 -7.25 -7.81
C PRO A 66 -3.13 -6.55 -6.97
N LEU A 67 -3.41 -5.34 -6.51
CA LEU A 67 -2.62 -4.67 -5.47
C LEU A 67 -3.39 -4.73 -4.16
N PRO A 68 -2.84 -5.31 -3.08
CA PRO A 68 -3.53 -5.41 -1.80
C PRO A 68 -3.89 -4.03 -1.24
N ASN A 69 -5.15 -3.82 -0.84
CA ASN A 69 -5.61 -2.53 -0.33
C ASN A 69 -4.90 -2.10 0.98
N CYS A 70 -4.48 -3.06 1.79
CA CYS A 70 -3.77 -2.83 3.05
C CYS A 70 -2.40 -2.16 2.88
N ILE A 71 -1.82 -2.16 1.67
CA ILE A 71 -0.53 -1.53 1.40
C ILE A 71 -0.52 -0.03 1.75
N TYR A 72 -1.67 0.64 1.64
CA TYR A 72 -1.83 2.05 1.98
C TYR A 72 -1.84 2.31 3.50
N GLN A 73 -2.05 1.27 4.32
CA GLN A 73 -2.06 1.34 5.78
C GLN A 73 -0.68 1.09 6.39
N LEU A 74 0.25 0.53 5.63
CA LEU A 74 1.59 0.18 6.11
C LEU A 74 2.55 1.36 6.25
N GLY A 75 2.12 2.59 5.94
CA GLY A 75 2.94 3.81 6.03
C GLY A 75 4.12 3.82 5.06
N LEU A 76 3.96 3.19 3.89
CA LEU A 76 4.97 3.18 2.83
C LEU A 76 4.99 4.52 2.07
N SER A 77 6.16 4.89 1.56
CA SER A 77 6.26 5.99 0.62
C SER A 77 5.57 5.67 -0.71
N ALA A 78 5.05 6.70 -1.40
CA ALA A 78 4.39 6.51 -2.71
C ALA A 78 5.30 5.83 -3.73
N GLY A 79 6.62 6.13 -3.68
CA GLY A 79 7.60 5.50 -4.56
C GLY A 79 7.81 4.01 -4.24
N ALA A 80 7.79 3.62 -2.96
CA ALA A 80 7.86 2.22 -2.56
C ALA A 80 6.63 1.45 -3.04
N ILE A 81 5.42 2.04 -2.93
CA ILE A 81 4.19 1.45 -3.46
C ILE A 81 4.27 1.27 -4.99
N ALA A 82 4.80 2.25 -5.73
CA ALA A 82 4.97 2.13 -7.18
C ALA A 82 5.95 1.00 -7.56
N VAL A 83 7.09 0.89 -6.85
CA VAL A 83 8.06 -0.19 -7.05
C VAL A 83 7.45 -1.55 -6.73
N TYR A 84 6.73 -1.67 -5.61
CA TYR A 84 6.05 -2.90 -5.23
C TYR A 84 4.99 -3.32 -6.24
N GLY A 85 4.19 -2.36 -6.73
CA GLY A 85 3.21 -2.60 -7.79
C GLY A 85 3.85 -3.13 -9.08
N TYR A 86 5.01 -2.58 -9.46
CA TYR A 86 5.74 -3.10 -10.63
C TYR A 86 6.28 -4.52 -10.40
N LEU A 87 6.79 -4.84 -9.21
CA LEU A 87 7.23 -6.21 -8.88
C LEU A 87 6.07 -7.20 -8.96
N LEU A 88 4.88 -6.86 -8.42
CA LEU A 88 3.65 -7.66 -8.55
C LEU A 88 3.20 -7.83 -10.00
N TYR A 89 3.44 -6.82 -10.86
CA TYR A 89 3.10 -6.91 -12.28
C TYR A 89 3.95 -7.93 -13.03
N ILE A 90 5.26 -8.04 -12.70
CA ILE A 90 6.20 -8.93 -13.38
C ILE A 90 6.41 -10.26 -12.66
N GLU A 91 5.80 -10.48 -11.50
CA GLU A 91 5.97 -11.72 -10.73
C GLU A 91 5.42 -12.94 -11.46
N ASN A 92 6.08 -14.07 -11.27
CA ASN A 92 5.51 -15.36 -11.55
C ASN A 92 4.55 -15.74 -10.42
N ARG A 93 3.27 -15.90 -10.73
CA ARG A 93 2.21 -16.19 -9.75
C ARG A 93 2.30 -17.59 -9.10
N GLU A 94 3.09 -18.48 -9.66
CA GLU A 94 3.31 -19.82 -9.10
C GLU A 94 4.43 -19.81 -8.06
N THR A 95 5.50 -19.05 -8.33
CA THR A 95 6.68 -19.01 -7.47
C THR A 95 6.74 -17.76 -6.58
N TYR A 96 5.92 -16.75 -6.86
CA TYR A 96 5.95 -15.42 -6.23
C TYR A 96 7.32 -14.73 -6.36
N GLN A 97 8.03 -15.04 -7.44
CA GLN A 97 9.37 -14.54 -7.71
C GLN A 97 9.43 -13.77 -9.02
N CYS A 98 10.32 -12.78 -9.06
CA CYS A 98 10.63 -12.06 -10.29
C CYS A 98 12.10 -11.63 -10.33
N HIS A 99 12.61 -11.47 -11.55
CA HIS A 99 13.97 -11.00 -11.80
C HIS A 99 13.91 -9.60 -12.43
N ALA A 100 14.55 -8.64 -11.80
CA ALA A 100 14.66 -7.30 -12.35
C ALA A 100 15.94 -6.59 -11.90
N SER A 101 16.49 -5.75 -12.77
CA SER A 101 17.55 -4.82 -12.37
C SER A 101 16.93 -3.50 -11.85
N TYR A 102 17.66 -2.78 -11.01
CA TYR A 102 17.20 -1.44 -10.57
C TYR A 102 16.98 -0.48 -11.75
N ALA A 103 17.72 -0.65 -12.86
CA ALA A 103 17.53 0.14 -14.05
C ALA A 103 16.20 -0.20 -14.74
N THR A 104 15.87 -1.48 -14.85
CA THR A 104 14.61 -1.96 -15.44
C THR A 104 13.41 -1.42 -14.67
N ILE A 105 13.45 -1.57 -13.33
CA ILE A 105 12.40 -1.04 -12.45
C ILE A 105 12.31 0.49 -12.61
N GLY A 106 13.45 1.18 -12.57
CA GLY A 106 13.51 2.64 -12.68
C GLY A 106 12.92 3.16 -13.98
N ASN A 107 13.22 2.52 -15.10
CA ASN A 107 12.63 2.87 -16.39
C ASN A 107 11.11 2.68 -16.41
N ALA A 108 10.60 1.61 -15.78
CA ALA A 108 9.17 1.33 -15.75
C ALA A 108 8.38 2.31 -14.88
N VAL A 109 8.95 2.70 -13.72
CA VAL A 109 8.26 3.59 -12.75
C VAL A 109 8.69 5.06 -12.86
N GLY A 110 9.56 5.41 -13.81
CA GLY A 110 10.04 6.79 -14.02
C GLY A 110 10.97 7.29 -12.92
N MET A 111 11.82 6.42 -12.36
CA MET A 111 12.70 6.74 -11.24
C MET A 111 14.18 6.41 -11.52
N SER A 112 15.09 7.11 -10.85
CA SER A 112 16.52 6.80 -10.93
C SER A 112 16.86 5.47 -10.24
N ARG A 113 17.95 4.81 -10.67
CA ARG A 113 18.44 3.55 -10.04
C ARG A 113 18.67 3.68 -8.53
N ASN A 114 19.22 4.82 -8.10
CA ASN A 114 19.48 5.07 -6.69
C ASN A 114 18.19 5.25 -5.89
N THR A 115 17.18 5.87 -6.48
CA THR A 115 15.85 6.04 -5.89
C THR A 115 15.16 4.69 -5.74
N VAL A 116 15.19 3.85 -6.79
CA VAL A 116 14.64 2.48 -6.73
C VAL A 116 15.32 1.66 -5.65
N ARG A 117 16.67 1.73 -5.53
CA ARG A 117 17.42 1.03 -4.48
C ARG A 117 16.92 1.39 -3.08
N LYS A 118 16.65 2.70 -2.81
CA LYS A 118 16.11 3.14 -1.52
C LYS A 118 14.74 2.53 -1.24
N TYR A 119 13.86 2.50 -2.23
CA TYR A 119 12.51 1.94 -2.08
C TYR A 119 12.52 0.42 -1.95
N VAL A 120 13.40 -0.28 -2.64
CA VAL A 120 13.61 -1.72 -2.45
C VAL A 120 14.05 -2.00 -1.00
N GLN A 121 15.01 -1.23 -0.46
CA GLN A 121 15.42 -1.36 0.94
C GLN A 121 14.30 -1.02 1.94
N GLU A 122 13.39 -0.09 1.59
CA GLU A 122 12.22 0.21 2.39
C GLU A 122 11.25 -0.98 2.40
N LEU A 123 10.99 -1.59 1.25
CA LEU A 123 10.13 -2.78 1.12
C LEU A 123 10.70 -4.00 1.85
N GLU A 124 12.04 -4.21 1.79
CA GLU A 124 12.72 -5.27 2.55
C GLU A 124 12.57 -5.06 4.07
N ARG A 125 12.82 -3.84 4.56
CA ARG A 125 12.65 -3.52 5.99
C ARG A 125 11.23 -3.75 6.49
N ARG A 126 10.24 -3.56 5.62
CA ARG A 126 8.83 -3.80 5.94
C ARG A 126 8.42 -5.26 5.76
N GLY A 127 9.35 -6.14 5.33
CA GLY A 127 9.08 -7.55 5.14
C GLY A 127 8.13 -7.86 3.97
N LEU A 128 8.01 -6.96 3.00
CA LEU A 128 7.17 -7.17 1.81
C LEU A 128 7.85 -8.01 0.75
N ILE A 129 9.17 -7.91 0.65
CA ILE A 129 10.00 -8.61 -0.31
C ILE A 129 11.28 -9.11 0.34
N LEU A 130 11.85 -10.17 -0.24
CA LEU A 130 13.24 -10.58 -0.04
C LEU A 130 14.00 -10.37 -1.34
N THR A 131 15.25 -9.93 -1.26
CA THR A 131 16.13 -9.78 -2.42
C THR A 131 17.34 -10.69 -2.34
N GLU A 132 17.62 -11.36 -3.44
CA GLU A 132 18.79 -12.23 -3.57
C GLU A 132 19.62 -11.79 -4.78
N ARG A 133 20.93 -11.82 -4.62
CA ARG A 133 21.85 -11.56 -5.74
C ARG A 133 22.01 -12.83 -6.57
N THR A 134 21.80 -12.69 -7.87
CA THR A 134 22.07 -13.78 -8.80
C THR A 134 23.41 -13.59 -9.50
N THR A 135 24.06 -14.68 -9.84
CA THR A 135 25.27 -14.72 -10.65
C THR A 135 24.97 -15.41 -11.97
N ILE A 136 25.53 -14.89 -13.04
CA ILE A 136 25.42 -15.47 -14.38
C ILE A 136 26.81 -15.91 -14.81
N VAL A 137 26.93 -17.14 -15.30
CA VAL A 137 28.15 -17.61 -15.98
C VAL A 137 27.95 -17.31 -17.46
N THR A 138 28.83 -16.47 -18.01
CA THR A 138 28.83 -16.17 -19.46
C THR A 138 29.37 -17.34 -20.25
N GLN A 139 29.14 -17.36 -21.56
CA GLN A 139 29.64 -18.40 -22.46
C GLN A 139 31.17 -18.55 -22.39
N ASP A 140 31.89 -17.49 -22.03
CA ASP A 140 33.35 -17.48 -21.82
C ASP A 140 33.76 -18.00 -20.44
N GLY A 141 32.85 -18.57 -19.65
CA GLY A 141 33.15 -19.08 -18.31
C GLY A 141 33.32 -18.00 -17.23
N ARG A 142 33.12 -16.73 -17.54
CA ARG A 142 33.24 -15.63 -16.57
C ARG A 142 31.98 -15.48 -15.72
N ILE A 143 32.18 -15.34 -14.41
CA ILE A 143 31.09 -15.07 -13.47
C ILE A 143 30.80 -13.57 -13.48
N GLN A 144 29.57 -13.20 -13.77
CA GLN A 144 29.08 -11.82 -13.70
C GLN A 144 27.88 -11.72 -12.75
N ASN A 145 27.69 -10.53 -12.18
CA ASN A 145 26.49 -10.26 -11.37
C ASN A 145 25.25 -10.23 -12.29
N GLY A 146 24.30 -11.09 -11.99
CA GLY A 146 23.01 -11.13 -12.67
C GLY A 146 22.04 -10.04 -12.17
N SER A 147 20.79 -10.10 -12.63
CA SER A 147 19.70 -9.31 -12.07
C SER A 147 19.38 -9.78 -10.65
N LEU A 148 18.77 -8.89 -9.84
CA LEU A 148 18.28 -9.30 -8.53
C LEU A 148 17.06 -10.21 -8.69
N LEU A 149 17.00 -11.24 -7.87
CA LEU A 149 15.82 -12.07 -7.65
C LEU A 149 15.03 -11.45 -6.48
N TYR A 150 13.76 -11.18 -6.71
CA TYR A 150 12.84 -10.71 -5.69
C TYR A 150 11.85 -11.81 -5.38
N THR A 151 11.67 -12.14 -4.11
CA THR A 151 10.61 -13.02 -3.62
C THR A 151 9.59 -12.16 -2.89
N ILE A 152 8.34 -12.19 -3.34
CA ILE A 152 7.24 -11.42 -2.73
C ILE A 152 6.66 -12.23 -1.59
N LEU A 153 6.65 -11.62 -0.39
CA LEU A 153 6.18 -12.30 0.81
C LEU A 153 4.66 -12.17 0.96
N PRO A 154 4.00 -13.16 1.61
CA PRO A 154 2.57 -13.09 1.88
C PRO A 154 2.20 -11.86 2.69
N MET A 155 1.27 -11.05 2.19
CA MET A 155 0.86 -9.79 2.82
C MET A 155 0.31 -9.98 4.24
N GLN A 156 -0.26 -11.12 4.55
CA GLN A 156 -0.80 -11.44 5.89
C GLN A 156 0.27 -11.36 6.96
N LEU A 157 1.47 -11.92 6.71
CA LEU A 157 2.60 -11.85 7.64
C LEU A 157 3.04 -10.42 7.92
N VAL A 158 3.04 -9.59 6.88
CA VAL A 158 3.42 -8.17 6.98
C VAL A 158 2.40 -7.40 7.82
N ILE A 159 1.12 -7.66 7.62
CA ILE A 159 0.04 -7.03 8.38
C ILE A 159 0.11 -7.41 9.85
N GLU A 160 0.29 -8.69 10.16
CA GLU A 160 0.42 -9.17 11.54
C GLU A 160 1.61 -8.53 12.25
N GLN A 161 2.77 -8.48 11.58
CA GLN A 161 3.95 -7.82 12.12
C GLN A 161 3.71 -6.32 12.34
N PHE A 162 3.10 -5.63 11.38
CA PHE A 162 2.79 -4.21 11.48
C PHE A 162 1.90 -3.90 12.69
N TYR A 163 0.82 -4.65 12.87
CA TYR A 163 -0.06 -4.46 14.03
C TYR A 163 0.63 -4.81 15.34
N HIS A 164 1.45 -5.86 15.36
CA HIS A 164 2.22 -6.20 16.54
C HIS A 164 3.19 -5.09 16.96
N GLU A 165 3.88 -4.46 16.01
CA GLU A 165 4.73 -3.30 16.26
C GLU A 165 3.93 -2.09 16.78
N GLN A 166 2.74 -1.84 16.23
CA GLN A 166 1.84 -0.77 16.68
C GLN A 166 1.38 -1.00 18.14
N PHE A 167 0.99 -2.22 18.49
CA PHE A 167 0.60 -2.56 19.85
C PHE A 167 1.75 -2.39 20.84
N LYS A 168 2.93 -2.89 20.50
CA LYS A 168 4.13 -2.68 21.34
C LYS A 168 4.46 -1.20 21.56
N ALA A 169 4.39 -0.40 20.50
CA ALA A 169 4.63 1.04 20.61
C ALA A 169 3.60 1.73 21.51
N ALA A 170 2.31 1.34 21.42
CA ALA A 170 1.27 1.87 22.27
C ALA A 170 1.44 1.48 23.74
N ASP A 171 1.86 0.25 24.02
CA ASP A 171 2.12 -0.21 25.39
C ASP A 171 3.32 0.51 26.03
N ILE A 172 4.40 0.72 25.28
CA ILE A 172 5.55 1.49 25.70
C ILE A 172 5.14 2.95 26.03
N ALA A 173 4.34 3.57 25.16
CA ALA A 173 3.86 4.94 25.37
C ALA A 173 2.98 5.06 26.62
N ARG A 174 2.11 4.08 26.89
CA ARG A 174 1.29 4.03 28.11
C ARG A 174 2.15 3.93 29.37
N GLU A 175 3.18 3.08 29.35
CA GLU A 175 4.04 2.90 30.51
C GLU A 175 4.89 4.16 30.76
N GLN A 176 5.38 4.82 29.71
CA GLN A 176 6.06 6.12 29.84
C GLN A 176 5.17 7.16 30.51
N GLN A 177 3.93 7.30 30.04
CA GLN A 177 2.97 8.22 30.65
C GLN A 177 2.67 7.91 32.11
N ARG A 178 2.63 6.60 32.47
CA ARG A 178 2.44 6.17 33.85
C ARG A 178 3.61 6.59 34.74
N ILE A 179 4.84 6.37 34.27
CA ILE A 179 6.06 6.76 34.98
C ILE A 179 6.10 8.28 35.16
N GLU A 180 5.81 9.06 34.12
CA GLU A 180 5.77 10.52 34.19
C GLU A 180 4.78 11.03 35.24
N ARG A 181 3.57 10.42 35.32
CA ARG A 181 2.58 10.77 36.34
C ARG A 181 3.09 10.50 37.76
N LEU A 182 3.69 9.31 37.99
CA LEU A 182 4.21 8.94 39.28
C LEU A 182 5.37 9.88 39.76
N MET A 183 6.20 10.32 38.80
CA MET A 183 7.27 11.28 39.09
C MET A 183 6.71 12.68 39.41
N ALA A 184 5.64 13.09 38.75
CA ALA A 184 4.98 14.36 39.01
C ALA A 184 4.23 14.42 40.35
N GLU A 185 3.67 13.27 40.81
CA GLU A 185 2.97 13.15 42.08
C GLU A 185 3.94 13.00 43.28
N GLY A 186 5.20 12.60 43.04
CA GLY A 186 6.22 12.41 44.07
C GLY A 186 7.12 13.62 44.34
N SER A 187 6.91 14.74 43.63
CA SER A 187 7.65 16.02 43.81
C SER A 187 6.81 17.04 44.55
#